data_5867f113037c6075b882d164f4f92878
#
_entry.id   5867f113037c6075b882d164f4f92878
#
_cell.length_a   1.000
_cell.length_b   1.000
_cell.length_c   1.000
_cell.angle_alpha   90.00
_cell.angle_beta   90.00
_cell.angle_gamma   90.00
#
_symmetry.space_group_name_H-M   'P 1'
#
loop_
_entity.id
_entity.type
_entity.pdbx_description
1 polymer ?
#
loop_
_entity_poly.entity_id
_entity_poly.type
_entity_poly.pdbx_seq_one_letter_code
_entity_poly.pdbx_strand_id
1 'polypeptide(L)'
;MRKSVNRPPTPDVAENQEKERTLQELINIELIESGEKERLMELLRERLIECGWKDEMKALCRAFIKKKGRNNVTVDDLVHVMTPKGRASVPDSVKAELLQRIRTFLVSAAL
;
A
#
# COMPACT_ATOMS: atom_id res chain seq x y z
N MET A 1 -35.10 13.84 18.29
CA MET A 1 -34.49 13.79 18.27
C MET A 1 -33.63 13.30 17.64
N ARG A 2 -32.82 13.32 17.25
CA ARG A 2 -32.02 13.00 16.63
C ARG A 2 -31.30 11.96 17.02
N LYS A 3 -31.33 11.33 17.72
CA LYS A 3 -30.76 10.38 18.15
C LYS A 3 -30.71 9.30 17.32
N SER A 4 -31.52 8.97 16.49
CA SER A 4 -31.51 7.93 15.50
C SER A 4 -30.32 8.08 14.56
N VAL A 5 -29.87 9.28 14.40
CA VAL A 5 -28.73 9.57 13.54
C VAL A 5 -27.45 8.91 14.05
N ASN A 6 -27.37 8.80 15.37
CA ASN A 6 -26.18 8.22 15.99
C ASN A 6 -26.36 6.77 16.34
N ARG A 7 -27.40 6.17 15.82
CA ARG A 7 -27.67 4.79 16.08
C ARG A 7 -26.59 3.90 15.49
N PRO A 8 -26.17 2.87 16.19
CA PRO A 8 -25.19 1.94 15.64
C PRO A 8 -25.77 1.19 14.45
N PRO A 9 -24.92 0.64 13.58
CA PRO A 9 -25.39 -0.10 12.41
C PRO A 9 -26.20 -1.32 12.84
N THR A 10 -27.01 -1.80 11.91
CA THR A 10 -27.81 -2.99 12.18
C THR A 10 -26.88 -4.18 12.42
N PRO A 11 -27.34 -5.18 13.20
CA PRO A 11 -26.50 -6.34 13.49
C PRO A 11 -25.99 -7.04 12.23
N ASP A 12 -26.81 -7.14 11.20
CA ASP A 12 -26.40 -7.82 9.97
C ASP A 12 -25.23 -7.11 9.28
N VAL A 13 -25.31 -5.79 9.21
CA VAL A 13 -24.25 -5.00 8.57
C VAL A 13 -22.98 -5.08 9.40
N ALA A 14 -23.11 -4.99 10.72
CA ALA A 14 -21.97 -5.08 11.61
C ALA A 14 -21.27 -6.44 11.51
N GLU A 15 -22.05 -7.51 11.44
CA GLU A 15 -21.50 -8.86 11.30
C GLU A 15 -20.74 -9.02 10.00
N ASN A 16 -21.30 -8.51 8.90
CA ASN A 16 -20.64 -8.63 7.61
C ASN A 16 -19.32 -7.86 7.57
N GLN A 17 -19.31 -6.66 8.16
CA GLN A 17 -18.10 -5.86 8.23
C GLN A 17 -17.04 -6.53 9.10
N GLU A 18 -17.44 -7.12 10.20
CA GLU A 18 -16.53 -7.83 11.07
C GLU A 18 -15.93 -9.06 10.39
N LYS A 19 -16.74 -9.79 9.64
CA LYS A 19 -16.24 -10.96 8.91
C LYS A 19 -15.20 -10.56 7.86
N GLU A 20 -15.47 -9.48 7.13
CA GLU A 20 -14.51 -9.00 6.14
C GLU A 20 -13.21 -8.57 6.77
N ARG A 21 -13.29 -7.81 7.85
CA ARG A 21 -12.10 -7.37 8.55
C ARG A 21 -11.34 -8.56 9.13
N THR A 22 -12.07 -9.52 9.68
CA THR A 22 -11.44 -10.70 10.26
C THR A 22 -10.63 -11.47 9.22
N LEU A 23 -11.18 -11.65 8.03
CA LEU A 23 -10.47 -12.33 6.97
C LEU A 23 -9.22 -11.57 6.55
N GLN A 24 -9.34 -10.27 6.35
CA GLN A 24 -8.20 -9.42 6.00
C GLN A 24 -7.15 -9.45 7.10
N GLU A 25 -7.59 -9.41 8.35
CA GLU A 25 -6.68 -9.45 9.49
C GLU A 25 -5.94 -10.77 9.54
N LEU A 26 -6.63 -11.90 9.30
CA LEU A 26 -6.00 -13.20 9.28
C LEU A 26 -4.94 -13.30 8.20
N ILE A 27 -5.25 -12.82 7.01
CA ILE A 27 -4.29 -12.80 5.90
C ILE A 27 -3.08 -11.96 6.27
N ASN A 28 -3.32 -10.78 6.83
CA ASN A 28 -2.23 -9.88 7.21
C ASN A 28 -1.36 -10.48 8.31
N ILE A 29 -1.98 -11.10 9.31
CA ILE A 29 -1.25 -11.77 10.39
C ILE A 29 -0.37 -12.89 9.83
N GLU A 30 -0.91 -13.71 8.92
CA GLU A 30 -0.15 -14.77 8.30
C GLU A 30 1.03 -14.24 7.50
N LEU A 31 0.84 -13.17 6.76
CA LEU A 31 1.92 -12.54 6.00
C LEU A 31 3.03 -12.04 6.92
N ILE A 32 2.65 -11.46 8.05
CA ILE A 32 3.61 -10.92 9.00
C ILE A 32 4.34 -12.04 9.74
N GLU A 33 3.60 -12.97 10.33
CA GLU A 33 4.18 -14.02 11.17
C GLU A 33 5.05 -15.00 10.39
N SER A 34 4.70 -15.27 9.14
CA SER A 34 5.49 -16.16 8.29
C SER A 34 6.78 -15.48 7.78
N GLY A 35 6.88 -14.16 7.93
CA GLY A 35 7.98 -13.40 7.35
C GLY A 35 7.78 -13.09 5.87
N GLU A 36 6.67 -13.49 5.29
CA GLU A 36 6.43 -13.27 3.87
C GLU A 36 6.28 -11.79 3.54
N LYS A 37 5.67 -11.03 4.44
CA LYS A 37 5.53 -9.59 4.21
C LYS A 37 6.88 -8.92 4.06
N GLU A 38 7.84 -9.27 4.92
CA GLU A 38 9.19 -8.73 4.81
C GLU A 38 9.87 -9.15 3.52
N ARG A 39 9.71 -10.40 3.13
CA ARG A 39 10.26 -10.89 1.87
C ARG A 39 9.67 -10.17 0.67
N LEU A 40 8.37 -9.90 0.70
CA LEU A 40 7.70 -9.15 -0.36
C LEU A 40 8.20 -7.70 -0.43
N MET A 41 8.37 -7.07 0.73
CA MET A 41 8.88 -5.70 0.79
C MET A 41 10.32 -5.63 0.28
N GLU A 42 11.13 -6.62 0.61
CA GLU A 42 12.51 -6.71 0.13
C GLU A 42 12.54 -6.88 -1.38
N LEU A 43 11.72 -7.79 -1.90
CA LEU A 43 11.60 -8.01 -3.33
C LEU A 43 11.18 -6.73 -4.05
N LEU A 44 10.19 -6.04 -3.50
CA LEU A 44 9.71 -4.79 -4.08
C LEU A 44 10.84 -3.77 -4.14
N ARG A 45 11.61 -3.61 -3.05
CA ARG A 45 12.73 -2.69 -3.02
C ARG A 45 13.75 -3.01 -4.09
N GLU A 46 14.13 -4.28 -4.20
CA GLU A 46 15.09 -4.71 -5.20
C GLU A 46 14.62 -4.42 -6.61
N ARG A 47 13.38 -4.74 -6.92
CA ARG A 47 12.83 -4.52 -8.25
C ARG A 47 12.72 -3.04 -8.60
N LEU A 48 12.35 -2.21 -7.62
CA LEU A 48 12.24 -0.77 -7.83
C LEU A 48 13.60 -0.12 -8.07
N ILE A 49 14.65 -0.62 -7.42
CA ILE A 49 16.00 -0.15 -7.66
C ILE A 49 16.47 -0.59 -9.05
N GLU A 50 16.27 -1.86 -9.39
CA GLU A 50 16.70 -2.41 -10.68
C GLU A 50 16.05 -1.70 -11.87
N CYS A 51 14.80 -1.34 -11.77
CA CYS A 51 14.10 -0.70 -12.89
C CYS A 51 14.26 0.82 -12.92
N GLY A 52 15.03 1.38 -11.99
CA GLY A 52 15.29 2.82 -11.96
C GLY A 52 14.16 3.66 -11.36
N TRP A 53 13.18 3.03 -10.74
CA TRP A 53 12.05 3.73 -10.13
C TRP A 53 12.52 4.73 -9.06
N LYS A 54 13.45 4.32 -8.23
CA LYS A 54 13.96 5.17 -7.14
C LYS A 54 14.60 6.44 -7.69
N ASP A 55 15.44 6.29 -8.73
CA ASP A 55 16.11 7.43 -9.34
C ASP A 55 15.11 8.35 -10.04
N GLU A 56 14.11 7.77 -10.68
CA GLU A 56 13.04 8.53 -11.31
C GLU A 56 12.27 9.35 -10.29
N MET A 57 11.93 8.74 -9.15
CA MET A 57 11.21 9.45 -8.10
C MET A 57 12.05 10.57 -7.48
N LYS A 58 13.36 10.35 -7.34
CA LYS A 58 14.26 11.41 -6.87
C LYS A 58 14.27 12.59 -7.83
N ALA A 59 14.30 12.32 -9.13
CA ALA A 59 14.27 13.36 -10.14
C ALA A 59 12.97 14.14 -10.09
N LEU A 60 11.83 13.45 -9.92
CA LEU A 60 10.53 14.11 -9.81
C LEU A 60 10.46 14.97 -8.56
N CYS A 61 10.99 14.53 -7.45
CA CYS A 61 11.05 15.32 -6.23
C CYS A 61 11.86 16.60 -6.43
N ARG A 62 13.03 16.49 -7.05
CA ARG A 62 13.87 17.66 -7.33
C ARG A 62 13.15 18.65 -8.23
N ALA A 63 12.50 18.14 -9.27
CA ALA A 63 11.76 18.99 -10.21
C ALA A 63 10.62 19.74 -9.50
N PHE A 64 9.90 19.05 -8.61
CA PHE A 64 8.82 19.65 -7.87
C PHE A 64 9.33 20.75 -6.93
N ILE A 65 10.41 20.47 -6.20
CA ILE A 65 11.02 21.43 -5.29
C ILE A 65 11.53 22.66 -6.06
N LYS A 66 12.13 22.42 -7.21
CA LYS A 66 12.64 23.52 -8.05
C LYS A 66 11.50 24.39 -8.56
N LYS A 67 10.41 23.76 -8.97
CA LYS A 67 9.25 24.49 -9.50
C LYS A 67 8.56 25.33 -8.44
N LYS A 68 8.37 24.76 -7.24
CA LYS A 68 7.66 25.45 -6.16
C LYS A 68 8.54 26.38 -5.34
N GLY A 69 9.83 26.16 -5.34
CA GLY A 69 10.77 26.89 -4.50
C GLY A 69 11.01 26.16 -3.19
N ARG A 70 12.28 26.05 -2.83
CA ARG A 70 12.70 25.26 -1.66
C ARG A 70 11.96 25.66 -0.37
N ASN A 71 11.76 26.95 -0.16
CA ASN A 71 11.13 27.44 1.06
C ASN A 71 9.62 27.30 1.07
N ASN A 72 9.04 26.90 -0.05
CA ASN A 72 7.58 26.76 -0.20
C ASN A 72 7.13 25.32 -0.21
N VAL A 73 8.02 24.37 0.10
CA VAL A 73 7.71 22.94 0.06
C VAL A 73 8.02 22.34 1.41
N THR A 74 7.02 21.68 1.99
CA THR A 74 7.20 20.90 3.21
C THR A 74 7.33 19.42 2.87
N VAL A 75 7.77 18.62 3.84
CA VAL A 75 7.83 17.17 3.68
C VAL A 75 6.44 16.62 3.39
N ASP A 76 5.42 17.14 4.07
CA ASP A 76 4.04 16.71 3.85
C ASP A 76 3.59 16.99 2.41
N ASP A 77 3.97 18.13 1.87
CA ASP A 77 3.66 18.46 0.47
C ASP A 77 4.27 17.43 -0.47
N LEU A 78 5.54 17.10 -0.25
CA LEU A 78 6.23 16.11 -1.07
C LEU A 78 5.55 14.74 -0.99
N VAL A 79 5.26 14.29 0.21
CA VAL A 79 4.60 12.98 0.40
C VAL A 79 3.26 12.97 -0.31
N HIS A 80 2.47 14.02 -0.15
CA HIS A 80 1.14 14.12 -0.74
C HIS A 80 1.18 14.07 -2.27
N VAL A 81 2.14 14.76 -2.88
CA VAL A 81 2.25 14.84 -4.34
C VAL A 81 2.94 13.61 -4.90
N MET A 82 3.99 13.12 -4.24
CA MET A 82 4.82 12.03 -4.77
C MET A 82 4.21 10.65 -4.59
N THR A 83 3.43 10.44 -3.53
CA THR A 83 2.87 9.11 -3.27
C THR A 83 2.00 8.59 -4.41
N PRO A 84 1.03 9.36 -4.93
CA PRO A 84 0.25 8.88 -6.08
C PRO A 84 1.10 8.62 -7.31
N LYS A 85 2.08 9.50 -7.56
CA LYS A 85 2.97 9.35 -8.71
C LYS A 85 3.83 8.10 -8.58
N GLY A 86 4.33 7.85 -7.37
CA GLY A 86 5.13 6.67 -7.10
C GLY A 86 4.35 5.39 -7.34
N ARG A 87 3.12 5.34 -6.85
CA ARG A 87 2.25 4.18 -7.07
C ARG A 87 1.97 3.95 -8.54
N ALA A 88 1.69 5.02 -9.27
CA ALA A 88 1.39 4.92 -10.70
C ALA A 88 2.60 4.52 -11.52
N SER A 89 3.80 4.80 -11.02
CA SER A 89 5.04 4.54 -11.76
C SER A 89 5.62 3.15 -11.52
N VAL A 90 5.05 2.37 -10.61
CA VAL A 90 5.54 1.01 -10.38
C VAL A 90 5.24 0.18 -11.64
N PRO A 91 6.24 -0.47 -12.25
CA PRO A 91 6.01 -1.24 -13.46
C PRO A 91 5.01 -2.38 -13.25
N ASP A 92 4.22 -2.64 -14.27
CA ASP A 92 3.23 -3.72 -14.22
C ASP A 92 3.88 -5.08 -13.99
N SER A 93 5.08 -5.29 -14.53
CA SER A 93 5.81 -6.54 -14.32
C SER A 93 6.13 -6.77 -12.85
N VAL A 94 6.45 -5.71 -12.11
CA VAL A 94 6.73 -5.80 -10.68
C VAL A 94 5.45 -6.12 -9.92
N LYS A 95 4.36 -5.45 -10.26
CA LYS A 95 3.06 -5.72 -9.65
C LYS A 95 2.63 -7.17 -9.87
N ALA A 96 2.81 -7.66 -11.09
CA ALA A 96 2.44 -9.03 -11.44
C ALA A 96 3.27 -10.04 -10.66
N GLU A 97 4.56 -9.78 -10.52
CA GLU A 97 5.44 -10.67 -9.76
C GLU A 97 5.02 -10.74 -8.29
N LEU A 98 4.72 -9.60 -7.68
CA LEU A 98 4.27 -9.57 -6.29
C LEU A 98 2.94 -10.28 -6.12
N LEU A 99 1.99 -10.05 -7.02
CA LEU A 99 0.70 -10.71 -6.97
C LEU A 99 0.82 -12.23 -7.10
N GLN A 100 1.68 -12.68 -7.99
CA GLN A 100 1.92 -14.11 -8.17
C GLN A 100 2.48 -14.73 -6.89
N ARG A 101 3.39 -14.02 -6.26
CA ARG A 101 4.00 -14.50 -5.02
C ARG A 101 2.98 -14.54 -3.88
N ILE A 102 2.12 -13.53 -3.79
CA ILE A 102 1.05 -13.51 -2.79
C ILE A 102 0.08 -14.68 -3.01
N ARG A 103 -0.30 -14.94 -4.26
CA ARG A 103 -1.18 -16.06 -4.58
C ARG A 103 -0.57 -17.39 -4.16
N THR A 104 0.69 -17.58 -4.48
CA THR A 104 1.41 -18.82 -4.10
C THR A 104 1.43 -18.97 -2.58
N PHE A 105 1.68 -17.88 -1.87
CA PHE A 105 1.69 -17.89 -0.43
C PHE A 105 0.32 -18.27 0.14
N LEU A 106 -0.76 -17.66 -0.37
CA LEU A 106 -2.11 -17.94 0.13
C LEU A 106 -2.52 -19.38 -0.09
N VAL A 107 -2.15 -19.93 -1.24
CA VAL A 107 -2.43 -21.36 -1.52
C VAL A 107 -1.69 -22.26 -0.54
N SER A 108 -0.40 -21.98 -0.30
CA SER A 108 0.40 -22.82 0.59
C SER A 108 -0.04 -22.67 2.05
N ALA A 109 -0.59 -21.53 2.42
CA ALA A 109 -1.10 -21.30 3.77
C ALA A 109 -2.53 -21.79 3.95
N ALA A 110 -3.15 -22.27 2.87
CA ALA A 110 -4.53 -22.76 2.88
C ALA A 110 -5.55 -21.70 3.31
N LEU A 111 -5.30 -20.45 2.90
CA LEU A 111 -6.22 -19.37 3.21
C LEU A 111 -7.17 -19.00 2.06
#